data_e1d8d7253945986d9c53950c809779e1
#
_entry.id   e1d8d7253945986d9c53950c809779e1
#
_cell.length_a   1.000
_cell.length_b   1.000
_cell.length_c   1.000
_cell.angle_alpha   90.00
_cell.angle_beta   90.00
_cell.angle_gamma   90.00
#
_symmetry.space_group_name_H-M   'P 1'
#
loop_
_entity.id
_entity.type
_entity.pdbx_description
1 polymer ?
#
loop_
_entity_poly.entity_id
_entity_poly.type
_entity_poly.pdbx_seq_one_letter_code
_entity_poly.pdbx_strand_id
1 'polypeptide(L)'
;MKDADKKKAIKLLNEIMEFELSGVVRYTHYSLMVYGYNRIPIVSWLKGNADESLAHAHKAGELVTMLGGHPSLKIGALLETEQHNIGDILRESLKHEKEAAQSYYKL
;
A
#
# COMPACT_ATOMS: atom_id res chain seq x y z
N MET A 1 19.50 19.22 -6.22
CA MET A 1 19.45 18.35 -5.02
C MET A 1 20.81 17.71 -4.80
N LYS A 2 21.29 17.71 -3.59
CA LYS A 2 22.55 17.07 -3.23
C LYS A 2 22.44 15.55 -3.38
N ASP A 3 23.55 14.88 -3.72
CA ASP A 3 23.55 13.43 -3.93
C ASP A 3 23.07 12.65 -2.70
N ALA A 4 23.46 13.09 -1.49
CA ALA A 4 23.01 12.46 -0.25
C ALA A 4 21.49 12.59 -0.07
N ASP A 5 20.91 13.73 -0.43
CA ASP A 5 19.47 13.97 -0.35
C ASP A 5 18.72 13.15 -1.40
N LYS A 6 19.29 13.02 -2.60
CA LYS A 6 18.72 12.15 -3.64
C LYS A 6 18.66 10.71 -3.20
N LYS A 7 19.75 10.18 -2.64
CA LYS A 7 19.80 8.80 -2.16
C LYS A 7 18.74 8.54 -1.09
N LYS A 8 18.60 9.48 -0.15
CA LYS A 8 17.60 9.39 0.92
C LYS A 8 16.19 9.40 0.34
N ALA A 9 15.91 10.33 -0.59
CA ALA A 9 14.60 10.42 -1.23
C ALA A 9 14.27 9.16 -2.02
N ILE A 10 15.21 8.61 -2.78
CA ILE A 10 15.03 7.37 -3.54
C ILE A 10 14.70 6.21 -2.59
N LYS A 11 15.41 6.10 -1.49
CA LYS A 11 15.18 5.06 -0.49
C LYS A 11 13.76 5.15 0.09
N LEU A 12 13.34 6.35 0.50
CA LEU A 12 12.01 6.57 1.07
C LEU A 12 10.91 6.32 0.04
N LEU A 13 11.09 6.75 -1.19
CA LEU A 13 10.12 6.53 -2.27
C LEU A 13 9.99 5.04 -2.60
N ASN A 14 11.09 4.29 -2.60
CA ASN A 14 11.05 2.86 -2.79
C ASN A 14 10.31 2.16 -1.65
N GLU A 15 10.52 2.59 -0.41
CA GLU A 15 9.80 2.04 0.74
C GLU A 15 8.30 2.32 0.63
N ILE A 16 7.91 3.52 0.20
CA ILE A 16 6.51 3.89 -0.03
C ILE A 16 5.92 3.01 -1.13
N MET A 17 6.63 2.85 -2.24
CA MET A 17 6.17 2.02 -3.36
C MET A 17 5.96 0.57 -2.92
N GLU A 18 6.92 0.00 -2.19
CA GLU A 18 6.84 -1.36 -1.65
C GLU A 18 5.62 -1.52 -0.74
N PHE A 19 5.40 -0.54 0.13
CA PHE A 19 4.26 -0.53 1.06
C PHE A 19 2.93 -0.44 0.30
N GLU A 20 2.84 0.44 -0.69
CA GLU A 20 1.63 0.58 -1.50
C GLU A 20 1.34 -0.67 -2.33
N LEU A 21 2.37 -1.35 -2.85
CA LEU A 21 2.19 -2.63 -3.54
C LEU A 21 1.67 -3.71 -2.59
N SER A 22 2.15 -3.73 -1.35
CA SER A 22 1.58 -4.62 -0.34
C SER A 22 0.11 -4.30 -0.08
N GLY A 23 -0.26 -3.01 -0.13
CA GLY A 23 -1.65 -2.56 -0.01
C GLY A 23 -2.52 -3.12 -1.13
N VAL A 24 -2.03 -3.12 -2.37
CA VAL A 24 -2.77 -3.71 -3.51
C VAL A 24 -3.11 -5.17 -3.21
N VAL A 25 -2.13 -5.95 -2.77
CA VAL A 25 -2.31 -7.37 -2.46
C VAL A 25 -3.25 -7.54 -1.26
N ARG A 26 -3.02 -6.80 -0.18
CA ARG A 26 -3.82 -6.91 1.05
C ARG A 26 -5.28 -6.56 0.81
N TYR A 27 -5.57 -5.44 0.17
CA TYR A 27 -6.95 -5.02 -0.11
C TYR A 27 -7.65 -5.97 -1.06
N THR A 28 -6.95 -6.46 -2.09
CA THR A 28 -7.48 -7.46 -3.00
C THR A 28 -7.84 -8.74 -2.23
N HIS A 29 -6.92 -9.21 -1.39
CA HIS A 29 -7.12 -10.39 -0.58
C HIS A 29 -8.31 -10.23 0.37
N TYR A 30 -8.39 -9.09 1.07
CA TYR A 30 -9.53 -8.78 1.94
C TYR A 30 -10.85 -8.82 1.17
N SER A 31 -10.87 -8.29 -0.06
CA SER A 31 -12.09 -8.28 -0.88
C SER A 31 -12.58 -9.70 -1.19
N LEU A 32 -11.67 -10.67 -1.24
CA LEU A 32 -11.97 -12.07 -1.51
C LEU A 32 -12.36 -12.84 -0.25
N MET A 33 -12.02 -12.30 0.95
CA MET A 33 -12.26 -12.97 2.24
C MET A 33 -13.57 -12.59 2.91
N VAL A 34 -14.16 -11.45 2.56
CA VAL A 34 -15.32 -10.89 3.27
C VAL A 34 -16.54 -11.79 3.14
N TYR A 35 -17.16 -12.12 4.27
CA TYR A 35 -18.42 -12.85 4.35
C TYR A 35 -19.55 -11.94 4.84
N GLY A 36 -20.79 -12.29 4.50
CA GLY A 36 -21.99 -11.70 5.07
C GLY A 36 -22.88 -10.98 4.06
N TYR A 37 -24.07 -10.58 4.51
CA TYR A 37 -25.08 -9.95 3.66
C TYR A 37 -24.62 -8.60 3.09
N ASN A 38 -23.81 -7.88 3.85
CA ASN A 38 -23.37 -6.54 3.47
C ASN A 38 -22.02 -6.55 2.78
N ARG A 39 -21.60 -7.70 2.26
CA ARG A 39 -20.28 -7.83 1.64
C ARG A 39 -20.12 -7.01 0.36
N ILE A 40 -21.18 -6.85 -0.42
CA ILE A 40 -21.08 -6.22 -1.75
C ILE A 40 -20.49 -4.80 -1.69
N PRO A 41 -21.03 -3.86 -0.90
CA PRO A 41 -20.42 -2.53 -0.81
C PRO A 41 -19.01 -2.54 -0.19
N ILE A 42 -18.74 -3.46 0.74
CA ILE A 42 -17.42 -3.58 1.37
C ILE A 42 -16.41 -4.12 0.36
N VAL A 43 -16.78 -5.12 -0.43
CA VAL A 43 -15.91 -5.65 -1.49
C VAL A 43 -15.55 -4.56 -2.49
N SER A 44 -16.54 -3.78 -2.92
CA SER A 44 -16.31 -2.67 -3.85
C SER A 44 -15.36 -1.63 -3.26
N TRP A 45 -15.54 -1.27 -1.98
CA TRP A 45 -14.69 -0.34 -1.26
C TRP A 45 -13.24 -0.85 -1.15
N LEU A 46 -13.07 -2.14 -0.82
CA LEU A 46 -11.75 -2.75 -0.72
C LEU A 46 -11.03 -2.81 -2.08
N LYS A 47 -11.75 -3.14 -3.13
CA LYS A 47 -11.20 -3.12 -4.49
C LYS A 47 -10.79 -1.72 -4.91
N GLY A 48 -11.58 -0.72 -4.56
CA GLY A 48 -11.25 0.69 -4.79
C GLY A 48 -9.97 1.10 -4.07
N ASN A 49 -9.79 0.65 -2.83
CA ASN A 49 -8.55 0.90 -2.08
C ASN A 49 -7.35 0.21 -2.72
N ALA A 50 -7.51 -0.99 -3.27
CA ALA A 50 -6.45 -1.66 -4.00
C ALA A 50 -6.04 -0.85 -5.24
N ASP A 51 -7.00 -0.35 -6.00
CA ASP A 51 -6.74 0.49 -7.18
C ASP A 51 -6.02 1.77 -6.79
N GLU A 52 -6.42 2.40 -5.69
CA GLU A 52 -5.81 3.62 -5.18
C GLU A 52 -4.36 3.38 -4.74
N SER A 53 -4.11 2.28 -4.03
CA SER A 53 -2.75 1.89 -3.65
C SER A 53 -1.86 1.65 -4.87
N LEU A 54 -2.41 1.04 -5.92
CA LEU A 54 -1.67 0.84 -7.16
C LEU A 54 -1.30 2.16 -7.83
N ALA A 55 -2.22 3.13 -7.87
CA ALA A 55 -1.95 4.46 -8.40
C ALA A 55 -0.83 5.16 -7.61
N HIS A 56 -0.85 5.05 -6.27
CA HIS A 56 0.19 5.61 -5.41
C HIS A 56 1.55 4.93 -5.66
N ALA A 57 1.55 3.61 -5.85
CA ALA A 57 2.77 2.86 -6.16
C ALA A 57 3.39 3.32 -7.48
N HIS A 58 2.57 3.51 -8.52
CA HIS A 58 3.02 4.04 -9.81
C HIS A 58 3.69 5.40 -9.64
N LYS A 59 3.05 6.29 -8.88
CA LYS A 59 3.56 7.65 -8.68
C LYS A 59 4.91 7.64 -7.95
N ALA A 60 5.02 6.85 -6.90
CA ALA A 60 6.28 6.73 -6.14
C ALA A 60 7.39 6.16 -7.01
N GLY A 61 7.10 5.11 -7.78
CA GLY A 61 8.06 4.47 -8.69
C GLY A 61 8.52 5.40 -9.80
N GLU A 62 7.62 6.18 -10.36
CA GLU A 62 7.95 7.19 -11.38
C GLU A 62 8.90 8.24 -10.81
N LEU A 63 8.67 8.69 -9.58
CA LEU A 63 9.56 9.65 -8.93
C LEU A 63 10.95 9.07 -8.67
N VAL A 64 11.04 7.78 -8.32
CA VAL A 64 12.34 7.12 -8.17
C VAL A 64 13.13 7.20 -9.48
N THR A 65 12.49 6.86 -10.59
CA THR A 65 13.12 6.92 -11.90
C THR A 65 13.52 8.33 -12.30
N MET A 66 12.68 9.32 -12.01
CA MET A 66 12.97 10.73 -12.28
C MET A 66 14.20 11.22 -11.51
N LEU A 67 14.44 10.69 -10.31
CA LEU A 67 15.63 11.03 -9.51
C LEU A 67 16.87 10.22 -9.89
N GLY A 68 16.77 9.40 -10.94
CA GLY A 68 17.89 8.59 -11.40
C GLY A 68 18.08 7.30 -10.59
N GLY A 69 17.11 6.92 -9.76
CA GLY A 69 17.17 5.69 -8.98
C GLY A 69 16.58 4.49 -9.71
N HIS A 70 16.72 3.33 -9.10
CA HIS A 70 16.16 2.08 -9.62
C HIS A 70 14.94 1.69 -8.78
N PRO A 71 13.75 1.55 -9.40
CA PRO A 71 12.57 1.11 -8.65
C PRO A 71 12.75 -0.28 -8.06
N SER A 72 12.43 -0.43 -6.79
CA SER A 72 12.53 -1.71 -6.08
C SER A 72 11.59 -2.76 -6.68
N LEU A 73 12.01 -4.01 -6.69
CA LEU A 73 11.16 -5.13 -7.08
C LEU A 73 10.53 -5.82 -5.86
N LYS A 74 10.82 -5.34 -4.67
CA LYS A 74 10.27 -5.89 -3.42
C LYS A 74 8.87 -5.36 -3.17
N ILE A 75 8.15 -6.04 -2.30
CA ILE A 75 6.86 -5.59 -1.81
C ILE A 75 6.92 -5.57 -0.29
N GLY A 76 6.11 -4.70 0.33
CA GLY A 76 6.05 -4.60 1.78
C GLY A 76 5.45 -5.83 2.43
N ALA A 77 5.42 -5.84 3.76
CA ALA A 77 4.94 -6.98 4.53
C ALA A 77 3.48 -7.32 4.22
N LEU A 78 3.20 -8.60 4.06
CA LEU A 78 1.86 -9.13 3.92
C LEU A 78 1.43 -9.75 5.24
N LEU A 79 0.12 -9.77 5.48
CA LEU A 79 -0.45 -10.29 6.71
C LEU A 79 -1.54 -11.31 6.36
N GLU A 80 -1.33 -12.56 6.75
CA GLU A 80 -2.33 -13.62 6.58
C GLU A 80 -2.94 -13.95 7.94
N THR A 81 -4.16 -13.50 8.16
CA THR A 81 -4.86 -13.70 9.44
C THR A 81 -6.03 -14.67 9.33
N GLU A 82 -6.46 -14.97 8.10
CA GLU A 82 -7.63 -15.81 7.83
C GLU A 82 -8.92 -15.29 8.51
N GLN A 83 -8.99 -13.98 8.78
CA GLN A 83 -10.15 -13.33 9.37
C GLN A 83 -11.12 -12.91 8.28
N HIS A 84 -12.35 -13.44 8.33
CA HIS A 84 -13.39 -13.15 7.32
C HIS A 84 -14.40 -12.11 7.81
N ASN A 85 -14.31 -11.71 9.06
CA ASN A 85 -15.22 -10.76 9.67
C ASN A 85 -14.91 -9.34 9.19
N ILE A 86 -15.94 -8.61 8.80
CA ILE A 86 -15.82 -7.24 8.28
C ILE A 86 -15.09 -6.33 9.28
N GLY A 87 -15.44 -6.41 10.57
CA GLY A 87 -14.83 -5.57 11.59
C GLY A 87 -13.32 -5.77 11.70
N ASP A 88 -12.86 -7.01 11.67
CA ASP A 88 -11.44 -7.33 11.73
C ASP A 88 -10.70 -6.84 10.50
N ILE A 89 -11.28 -7.04 9.32
CA ILE A 89 -10.73 -6.57 8.05
C ILE A 89 -10.61 -5.05 8.05
N LEU A 90 -11.62 -4.33 8.51
CA LEU A 90 -11.60 -2.87 8.58
C LEU A 90 -10.54 -2.37 9.57
N ARG A 91 -10.37 -3.04 10.71
CA ARG A 91 -9.32 -2.69 11.68
C ARG A 91 -7.92 -2.88 11.11
N GLU A 92 -7.69 -3.97 10.41
CA GLU A 92 -6.41 -4.23 9.74
C GLU A 92 -6.15 -3.21 8.64
N SER A 93 -7.18 -2.86 7.86
CA SER A 93 -7.09 -1.84 6.81
C SER A 93 -6.73 -0.48 7.39
N LEU A 94 -7.35 -0.10 8.51
CA LEU A 94 -7.06 1.17 9.18
C LEU A 94 -5.61 1.22 9.67
N LYS A 95 -5.13 0.13 10.24
CA LYS A 95 -3.74 0.05 10.70
C LYS A 95 -2.77 0.22 9.53
N HIS A 96 -3.05 -0.43 8.40
CA HIS A 96 -2.26 -0.30 7.19
C HIS A 96 -2.20 1.14 6.70
N GLU A 97 -3.35 1.84 6.67
CA GLU A 97 -3.42 3.24 6.25
C GLU A 97 -2.65 4.17 7.18
N LYS A 98 -2.68 3.92 8.49
CA LYS A 98 -1.90 4.70 9.45
C LYS A 98 -0.40 4.53 9.22
N GLU A 99 0.06 3.33 8.93
CA GLU A 99 1.46 3.04 8.62
C GLU A 99 1.88 3.73 7.31
N ALA A 100 1.01 3.72 6.31
CA ALA A 100 1.24 4.43 5.04
C ALA A 100 1.42 5.93 5.29
N ALA A 101 0.55 6.54 6.06
CA ALA A 101 0.62 7.97 6.38
C ALA A 101 1.95 8.31 7.06
N GLN A 102 2.42 7.49 7.99
CA GLN A 102 3.71 7.69 8.66
C GLN A 102 4.87 7.67 7.67
N SER A 103 4.84 6.79 6.69
CA SER A 103 5.88 6.71 5.65
C SER A 103 5.93 7.99 4.80
N TYR A 104 4.77 8.54 4.47
CA TYR A 104 4.70 9.80 3.71
C TYR A 104 5.25 10.99 4.51
N TYR A 105 5.04 11.02 5.81
CA TYR A 105 5.59 12.10 6.65
C TYR A 105 7.11 12.13 6.71
N LYS A 106 7.76 11.00 6.49
CA LYS A 106 9.24 10.93 6.47
C LYS A 106 9.84 11.53 5.21
N LEU A 107 9.05 11.60 4.16
CA LEU A 107 9.51 12.12 2.87
C LEU A 107 9.64 13.64 2.88
#